data_848b6a323b5ffaa57bc46983f62ae9e0
#
_entry.id   848b6a323b5ffaa57bc46983f62ae9e0
#
_cell.length_a   1.000
_cell.length_b   1.000
_cell.length_c   1.000
_cell.angle_alpha   90.00
_cell.angle_beta   90.00
_cell.angle_gamma   90.00
#
_symmetry.space_group_name_H-M   'P 1'
#
loop_
_entity.id
_entity.type
_entity.pdbx_description
1 polymer ?
#
loop_
_entity_poly.entity_id
_entity_poly.type
_entity_poly.pdbx_seq_one_letter_code
_entity_poly.pdbx_strand_id
1 'polypeptide(L)'
;MDSKALQYVKKLGPLIGLILLFVIISVMNDSFLEFSNLRNLLRQVSINAIIAFGMTFVILTGGIDLSVGSILALSSAVMAQLIVTGTDPVLAIVLAAGAGLVLGGINGLVITYGRVAPFIATLATMTIYRGATLVFTD
;
A
#
# COMPACT_ATOMS: atom_id res chain seq x y z
N MET A 1 26.41 5.43 29.45
CA MET A 1 25.22 4.79 28.84
C MET A 1 25.74 3.79 27.81
N ASP A 2 25.51 2.50 28.07
CA ASP A 2 26.12 1.43 27.25
C ASP A 2 25.77 1.59 25.77
N SER A 3 26.76 1.41 24.90
CA SER A 3 26.61 1.52 23.44
C SER A 3 25.51 0.62 22.88
N LYS A 4 25.26 -0.50 23.53
CA LYS A 4 24.17 -1.44 23.21
C LYS A 4 22.79 -0.86 23.51
N ALA A 5 22.61 -0.22 24.65
CA ALA A 5 21.32 0.42 25.02
C ALA A 5 20.94 1.51 24.02
N LEU A 6 21.90 2.33 23.59
CA LEU A 6 21.69 3.37 22.60
C LEU A 6 21.31 2.80 21.21
N GLN A 7 21.86 1.66 20.83
CA GLN A 7 21.51 0.96 19.60
C GLN A 7 20.07 0.39 19.64
N TYR A 8 19.64 -0.17 20.77
CA TYR A 8 18.27 -0.64 20.97
C TYR A 8 17.26 0.51 20.93
N VAL A 9 17.56 1.62 21.58
CA VAL A 9 16.70 2.82 21.55
C VAL A 9 16.56 3.36 20.12
N LYS A 10 17.64 3.39 19.34
CA LYS A 10 17.58 3.81 17.92
C LYS A 10 16.76 2.84 17.06
N LYS A 11 16.84 1.53 17.29
CA LYS A 11 16.03 0.52 16.59
C LYS A 11 14.56 0.60 16.96
N LEU A 12 14.24 0.87 18.22
CA LEU A 12 12.88 0.93 18.73
C LEU A 12 12.26 2.34 18.63
N GLY A 13 13.02 3.33 18.19
CA GLY A 13 12.57 4.73 18.07
C GLY A 13 11.21 4.89 17.36
N PRO A 14 11.02 4.30 16.17
CA PRO A 14 9.73 4.38 15.50
C PRO A 14 8.57 3.75 16.29
N LEU A 15 8.82 2.63 16.96
CA LEU A 15 7.82 1.97 17.80
C LEU A 15 7.47 2.80 19.04
N ILE A 16 8.47 3.36 19.70
CA ILE A 16 8.28 4.24 20.85
C ILE A 16 7.49 5.49 20.43
N GLY A 17 7.86 6.09 19.29
CA GLY A 17 7.12 7.24 18.73
C GLY A 17 5.66 6.91 18.43
N LEU A 18 5.39 5.74 17.86
CA LEU A 18 4.02 5.26 17.59
C LEU A 18 3.22 5.08 18.89
N ILE A 19 3.82 4.45 19.92
CA ILE A 19 3.16 4.24 21.21
C ILE A 19 2.86 5.58 21.89
N LEU A 20 3.82 6.49 21.90
CA LEU A 20 3.62 7.82 22.49
C LEU A 20 2.50 8.58 21.78
N LEU A 21 2.48 8.57 20.45
CA LEU A 21 1.44 9.22 19.67
C LEU A 21 0.07 8.58 19.94
N PHE A 22 0.00 7.26 20.02
CA PHE A 22 -1.23 6.55 20.34
C PHE A 22 -1.77 6.95 21.72
N VAL A 23 -0.90 6.99 22.75
CA VAL A 23 -1.25 7.39 24.11
C VAL A 23 -1.71 8.86 24.13
N ILE A 24 -0.98 9.76 23.49
CA ILE A 24 -1.35 11.18 23.46
C ILE A 24 -2.75 11.36 22.86
N ILE A 25 -3.02 10.75 21.70
CA ILE A 25 -4.32 10.87 21.03
C ILE A 25 -5.43 10.24 21.90
N SER A 26 -5.16 9.10 22.55
CA SER A 26 -6.13 8.45 23.45
C SER A 26 -6.53 9.30 24.62
N VAL A 27 -5.61 10.13 25.14
CA VAL A 27 -5.90 11.04 26.26
C VAL A 27 -6.57 12.33 25.79
N MET A 28 -6.27 12.78 24.56
CA MET A 28 -6.81 14.03 24.02
C MET A 28 -8.20 13.88 23.38
N ASN A 29 -8.61 12.66 23.04
CA ASN A 29 -9.86 12.41 22.34
C ASN A 29 -10.55 11.16 22.89
N ASP A 30 -11.65 11.36 23.61
CA ASP A 30 -12.43 10.30 24.26
C ASP A 30 -12.99 9.29 23.23
N SER A 31 -13.33 9.75 22.02
CA SER A 31 -13.83 8.88 20.95
C SER A 31 -12.75 8.05 20.26
N PHE A 32 -11.45 8.30 20.55
CA PHE A 32 -10.37 7.59 19.88
C PHE A 32 -10.39 6.09 20.15
N LEU A 33 -10.68 5.69 21.41
CA LEU A 33 -10.75 4.29 21.85
C LEU A 33 -12.13 3.65 21.67
N GLU A 34 -13.11 4.37 21.11
CA GLU A 34 -14.40 3.77 20.80
C GLU A 34 -14.24 2.58 19.85
N PHE A 35 -15.04 1.53 20.07
CA PHE A 35 -14.97 0.31 19.26
C PHE A 35 -15.17 0.56 17.77
N SER A 36 -16.07 1.48 17.42
CA SER A 36 -16.33 1.92 16.04
C SER A 36 -15.07 2.49 15.38
N ASN A 37 -14.35 3.36 16.08
CA ASN A 37 -13.12 3.99 15.61
C ASN A 37 -11.98 2.99 15.51
N LEU A 38 -11.79 2.15 16.55
CA LEU A 38 -10.77 1.10 16.53
C LEU A 38 -10.97 0.11 15.38
N ARG A 39 -12.20 -0.28 15.09
CA ARG A 39 -12.51 -1.14 13.94
C ARG A 39 -12.17 -0.47 12.62
N ASN A 40 -12.47 0.81 12.46
CA ASN A 40 -12.14 1.57 11.26
C ASN A 40 -10.61 1.73 11.11
N LEU A 41 -9.92 2.00 12.20
CA LEU A 41 -8.47 2.10 12.25
C LEU A 41 -7.81 0.76 11.87
N LEU A 42 -8.28 -0.35 12.42
CA LEU A 42 -7.78 -1.68 12.07
C LEU A 42 -8.00 -2.00 10.59
N ARG A 43 -9.15 -1.62 10.01
CA ARG A 43 -9.41 -1.78 8.57
C ARG A 43 -8.41 -1.00 7.72
N GLN A 44 -8.17 0.26 8.05
CA GLN A 44 -7.20 1.11 7.32
C GLN A 44 -5.77 0.58 7.47
N VAL A 45 -5.39 0.19 8.69
CA VAL A 45 -4.07 -0.39 8.98
C VAL A 45 -3.88 -1.70 8.22
N SER A 46 -4.91 -2.54 8.10
CA SER A 46 -4.82 -3.82 7.37
C SER A 46 -4.48 -3.61 5.90
N ILE A 47 -5.12 -2.64 5.24
CA ILE A 47 -4.82 -2.31 3.83
C ILE A 47 -3.37 -1.82 3.70
N ASN A 48 -2.98 -0.86 4.54
CA ASN A 48 -1.62 -0.33 4.52
C ASN A 48 -0.56 -1.37 4.88
N ALA A 49 -0.87 -2.31 5.78
CA ALA A 49 0.03 -3.39 6.16
C ALA A 49 0.30 -4.36 5.01
N ILE A 50 -0.72 -4.72 4.23
CA ILE A 50 -0.55 -5.57 3.03
C ILE A 50 0.35 -4.86 2.01
N ILE A 51 0.10 -3.56 1.77
CA ILE A 51 0.94 -2.75 0.88
C ILE A 51 2.38 -2.67 1.40
N ALA A 52 2.57 -2.36 2.69
CA ALA A 52 3.88 -2.26 3.31
C ALA A 52 4.65 -3.58 3.26
N PHE A 53 3.95 -4.72 3.43
CA PHE A 53 4.55 -6.04 3.27
C PHE A 53 5.08 -6.25 1.85
N GLY A 54 4.30 -5.93 0.81
CA GLY A 54 4.74 -5.97 -0.57
C GLY A 54 5.91 -5.01 -0.84
N MET A 55 5.83 -3.78 -0.34
CA MET A 55 6.89 -2.78 -0.47
C MET A 55 8.20 -3.20 0.20
N THR A 56 8.15 -4.02 1.24
CA THR A 56 9.35 -4.54 1.89
C THR A 56 10.21 -5.33 0.90
N PHE A 57 9.61 -6.16 0.04
CA PHE A 57 10.35 -6.89 -0.99
C PHE A 57 10.99 -5.94 -2.02
N VAL A 58 10.28 -4.90 -2.43
CA VAL A 58 10.81 -3.88 -3.36
C VAL A 58 12.01 -3.17 -2.74
N ILE A 59 11.92 -2.77 -1.48
CA ILE A 59 13.01 -2.09 -0.75
C ILE A 59 14.21 -3.02 -0.56
N LEU A 60 13.99 -4.30 -0.26
CA LEU A 60 15.06 -5.29 -0.10
C LEU A 60 15.86 -5.50 -1.40
N THR A 61 15.24 -5.31 -2.56
CA THR A 61 15.93 -5.33 -3.86
C THR A 61 16.58 -4.00 -4.24
N GLY A 62 16.54 -3.00 -3.36
CA GLY A 62 17.09 -1.66 -3.59
C GLY A 62 16.21 -0.79 -4.49
N GLY A 63 14.96 -1.20 -4.76
CA GLY A 63 14.01 -0.47 -5.57
C GLY A 63 13.15 0.52 -4.78
N ILE A 64 12.48 1.41 -5.52
CA ILE A 64 11.40 2.28 -5.04
C ILE A 64 10.23 2.10 -6.00
N ASP A 65 9.05 1.78 -5.49
CA ASP A 65 7.83 1.67 -6.30
C ASP A 65 6.84 2.76 -5.93
N LEU A 66 6.69 3.75 -6.81
CA LEU A 66 5.72 4.84 -6.68
C LEU A 66 4.34 4.47 -7.24
N SER A 67 4.25 3.39 -8.00
CA SER A 67 3.02 3.01 -8.71
C SER A 67 2.02 2.25 -7.85
N VAL A 68 2.40 1.78 -6.67
CA VAL A 68 1.60 0.89 -5.81
C VAL A 68 0.19 1.45 -5.54
N GLY A 69 0.07 2.76 -5.28
CA GLY A 69 -1.21 3.42 -5.07
C GLY A 69 -2.10 3.46 -6.31
N SER A 70 -1.50 3.68 -7.49
CA SER A 70 -2.23 3.71 -8.77
C SER A 70 -2.63 2.30 -9.23
N ILE A 71 -1.80 1.29 -8.96
CA ILE A 71 -2.16 -0.12 -9.18
C ILE A 71 -3.35 -0.50 -8.31
N LEU A 72 -3.33 -0.14 -7.02
CA LEU A 72 -4.45 -0.38 -6.11
C LEU A 72 -5.73 0.30 -6.62
N ALA A 73 -5.65 1.56 -7.04
CA ALA A 73 -6.80 2.31 -7.54
C ALA A 73 -7.40 1.65 -8.81
N LEU A 74 -6.57 1.32 -9.80
CA LEU A 74 -7.01 0.70 -11.05
C LEU A 74 -7.59 -0.70 -10.81
N SER A 75 -6.93 -1.53 -9.99
CA SER A 75 -7.43 -2.87 -9.64
C SER A 75 -8.76 -2.79 -8.88
N SER A 76 -8.91 -1.81 -7.99
CA SER A 76 -10.17 -1.58 -7.27
C SER A 76 -11.30 -1.12 -8.20
N ALA A 77 -10.98 -0.27 -9.18
CA ALA A 77 -11.94 0.17 -10.19
C ALA A 77 -12.42 -1.01 -11.06
N VAL A 78 -11.49 -1.88 -11.49
CA VAL A 78 -11.82 -3.12 -12.20
C VAL A 78 -12.73 -4.02 -11.36
N MET A 79 -12.43 -4.21 -10.08
CA MET A 79 -13.27 -4.99 -9.17
C MET A 79 -14.68 -4.41 -9.07
N ALA A 80 -14.78 -3.10 -8.86
CA ALA A 80 -16.06 -2.42 -8.72
C ALA A 80 -16.91 -2.58 -9.99
N GLN A 81 -16.32 -2.39 -11.16
CA GLN A 81 -17.00 -2.55 -12.45
C GLN A 81 -17.50 -3.99 -12.66
N LEU A 82 -16.67 -4.98 -12.34
CA LEU A 82 -17.06 -6.40 -12.44
C LEU A 82 -18.27 -6.72 -11.54
N ILE A 83 -18.28 -6.20 -10.30
CA ILE A 83 -19.40 -6.39 -9.38
C ILE A 83 -20.68 -5.71 -9.92
N VAL A 84 -20.57 -4.47 -10.41
CA VAL A 84 -21.71 -3.73 -10.97
C VAL A 84 -22.28 -4.43 -12.21
N THR A 85 -21.45 -5.07 -13.01
CA THR A 85 -21.88 -5.85 -14.19
C THR A 85 -22.42 -7.26 -13.85
N GLY A 86 -22.54 -7.60 -12.57
CA GLY A 86 -23.13 -8.86 -12.11
C GLY A 86 -22.16 -10.03 -11.97
N THR A 87 -20.84 -9.78 -12.04
CA THR A 87 -19.84 -10.82 -11.77
C THR A 87 -19.90 -11.22 -10.29
N ASP A 88 -19.73 -12.51 -10.02
CA ASP A 88 -19.62 -13.01 -8.64
C ASP A 88 -18.53 -12.26 -7.87
N PRO A 89 -18.79 -11.82 -6.64
CA PRO A 89 -17.84 -11.02 -5.86
C PRO A 89 -16.50 -11.70 -5.63
N VAL A 90 -16.47 -13.02 -5.43
CA VAL A 90 -15.22 -13.76 -5.21
C VAL A 90 -14.40 -13.76 -6.49
N LEU A 91 -15.06 -14.01 -7.64
CA LEU A 91 -14.40 -13.96 -8.94
C LEU A 91 -13.89 -12.54 -9.26
N ALA A 92 -14.66 -11.50 -8.95
CA ALA A 92 -14.24 -10.11 -9.13
C ALA A 92 -12.99 -9.77 -8.32
N ILE A 93 -12.89 -10.24 -7.08
CA ILE A 93 -11.68 -10.08 -6.24
C ILE A 93 -10.48 -10.78 -6.88
N VAL A 94 -10.64 -12.02 -7.33
CA VAL A 94 -9.55 -12.79 -7.97
C VAL A 94 -9.06 -12.10 -9.24
N LEU A 95 -9.98 -11.63 -10.07
CA LEU A 95 -9.64 -10.92 -11.31
C LEU A 95 -8.95 -9.58 -11.05
N ALA A 96 -9.41 -8.83 -10.04
CA ALA A 96 -8.76 -7.58 -9.64
C ALA A 96 -7.36 -7.80 -9.07
N ALA A 97 -7.17 -8.84 -8.27
CA ALA A 97 -5.86 -9.24 -7.78
C ALA A 97 -4.93 -9.65 -8.93
N GLY A 98 -5.46 -10.40 -9.91
CA GLY A 98 -4.77 -10.74 -11.15
C GLY A 98 -4.35 -9.52 -11.96
N ALA A 99 -5.24 -8.51 -12.08
CA ALA A 99 -4.92 -7.25 -12.72
C ALA A 99 -3.76 -6.53 -12.02
N GLY A 100 -3.80 -6.44 -10.69
CA GLY A 100 -2.70 -5.86 -9.90
C GLY A 100 -1.38 -6.58 -10.10
N LEU A 101 -1.41 -7.92 -10.15
CA LEU A 101 -0.23 -8.75 -10.40
C LEU A 101 0.35 -8.49 -11.81
N VAL A 102 -0.49 -8.37 -12.83
CA VAL A 102 -0.06 -8.06 -14.21
C VAL A 102 0.56 -6.67 -14.27
N LEU A 103 -0.07 -5.65 -13.67
CA LEU A 103 0.44 -4.28 -13.66
C LEU A 103 1.79 -4.18 -12.93
N GLY A 104 1.93 -4.83 -11.77
CA GLY A 104 3.20 -4.92 -11.05
C GLY A 104 4.25 -5.72 -11.82
N GLY A 105 3.84 -6.80 -12.50
CA GLY A 105 4.70 -7.58 -13.38
C GLY A 105 5.26 -6.77 -14.55
N ILE A 106 4.46 -5.90 -15.16
CA ILE A 106 4.92 -4.95 -16.19
C ILE A 106 6.03 -4.06 -15.65
N ASN A 107 5.87 -3.51 -14.43
CA ASN A 107 6.93 -2.72 -13.79
C ASN A 107 8.21 -3.54 -13.61
N GLY A 108 8.08 -4.75 -13.10
CA GLY A 108 9.22 -5.66 -12.92
C GLY A 108 9.95 -5.94 -14.23
N LEU A 109 9.23 -6.19 -15.32
CA LEU A 109 9.79 -6.42 -16.66
C LEU A 109 10.53 -5.19 -17.19
N VAL A 110 9.92 -4.00 -17.08
CA VAL A 110 10.54 -2.74 -17.52
C VAL A 110 11.82 -2.45 -16.74
N ILE A 111 11.80 -2.67 -15.44
CA ILE A 111 12.98 -2.45 -14.58
C ILE A 111 14.08 -3.47 -14.90
N THR A 112 13.75 -4.75 -14.96
CA THR A 112 14.72 -5.83 -15.07
C THR A 112 15.28 -5.96 -16.48
N TYR A 113 14.43 -6.05 -17.48
CA TYR A 113 14.85 -6.24 -18.87
C TYR A 113 15.07 -4.93 -19.60
N GLY A 114 14.27 -3.90 -19.31
CA GLY A 114 14.45 -2.55 -19.88
C GLY A 114 15.63 -1.81 -19.23
N ARG A 115 16.17 -2.32 -18.10
CA ARG A 115 17.24 -1.67 -17.34
C ARG A 115 16.95 -0.21 -16.98
N VAL A 116 15.68 0.09 -16.77
CA VAL A 116 15.21 1.41 -16.36
C VAL A 116 15.31 1.50 -14.84
N ALA A 117 15.79 2.63 -14.34
CA ALA A 117 15.82 2.84 -12.88
C ALA A 117 14.42 2.69 -12.26
N PRO A 118 14.25 1.93 -11.16
CA PRO A 118 12.94 1.64 -10.54
C PRO A 118 12.09 2.88 -10.31
N PHE A 119 12.68 3.95 -9.80
CA PHE A 119 12.02 5.22 -9.57
C PHE A 119 11.41 5.82 -10.85
N ILE A 120 12.16 5.80 -11.97
CA ILE A 120 11.70 6.37 -13.25
C ILE A 120 10.59 5.50 -13.85
N ALA A 121 10.77 4.18 -13.85
CA ALA A 121 9.80 3.25 -14.38
C ALA A 121 8.47 3.36 -13.61
N THR A 122 8.52 3.34 -12.28
CA THR A 122 7.31 3.35 -11.46
C THR A 122 6.64 4.72 -11.39
N LEU A 123 7.37 5.81 -11.55
CA LEU A 123 6.79 7.15 -11.70
C LEU A 123 6.01 7.26 -13.02
N ALA A 124 6.56 6.76 -14.12
CA ALA A 124 5.89 6.75 -15.41
C ALA A 124 4.63 5.88 -15.37
N THR A 125 4.73 4.65 -14.85
CA THR A 125 3.56 3.76 -14.76
C THR A 125 2.52 4.25 -13.76
N MET A 126 2.92 4.92 -12.68
CA MET A 126 1.99 5.60 -11.78
C MET A 126 1.08 6.57 -12.52
N THR A 127 1.64 7.42 -13.39
CA THR A 127 0.86 8.39 -14.16
C THR A 127 -0.03 7.71 -15.20
N ILE A 128 0.47 6.67 -15.87
CA ILE A 128 -0.30 5.88 -16.85
C ILE A 128 -1.47 5.18 -16.14
N TYR A 129 -1.25 4.47 -15.05
CA TYR A 129 -2.29 3.73 -14.34
C TYR A 129 -3.31 4.66 -13.69
N ARG A 130 -2.88 5.83 -13.20
CA ARG A 130 -3.78 6.85 -12.68
C ARG A 130 -4.66 7.43 -13.78
N GLY A 131 -4.09 7.75 -14.94
CA GLY A 131 -4.85 8.19 -16.11
C GLY A 131 -5.83 7.12 -16.59
N ALA A 132 -5.39 5.86 -16.67
CA ALA A 132 -6.25 4.74 -17.01
C ALA A 132 -7.42 4.58 -16.01
N THR A 133 -7.17 4.75 -14.72
CA THR A 133 -8.24 4.70 -13.70
C THR A 133 -9.29 5.77 -13.97
N LEU A 134 -8.88 7.02 -14.23
CA LEU A 134 -9.82 8.12 -14.51
C LEU A 134 -10.69 7.86 -15.74
N VAL A 135 -10.06 7.40 -16.83
CA VAL A 135 -10.79 7.06 -18.06
C VAL A 135 -11.74 5.87 -17.89
N PHE A 136 -11.36 4.93 -17.02
CA PHE A 136 -12.15 3.72 -16.80
C PHE A 136 -13.36 3.94 -15.87
N THR A 137 -13.30 4.97 -15.01
CA THR A 137 -14.34 5.27 -14.01
C THR A 137 -15.26 6.43 -14.39
N ASP A 138 -15.02 7.09 -15.54
CA ASP A 138 -15.85 8.16 -16.09
C ASP A 138 -17.05 7.55 -16.85
#